data_2f94adcc661ab4dfc93102b0c7c92985
#
_entry.id   2f94adcc661ab4dfc93102b0c7c92985
#
_cell.length_a   1.000
_cell.length_b   1.000
_cell.length_c   1.000
_cell.angle_alpha   90.00
_cell.angle_beta   90.00
_cell.angle_gamma   90.00
#
_symmetry.space_group_name_H-M   'P 1'
#
loop_
_entity.id
_entity.type
_entity.pdbx_description
1 polymer ?
#
loop_
_entity_poly.entity_id
_entity_poly.type
_entity_poly.pdbx_seq_one_letter_code
_entity_poly.pdbx_strand_id
1 'polypeptide(L)' 'MKDQVLQAMHEAGKPVSAGEVTKALGADRKVVDKAFAELKKEGAIVSPVRCKWEPAK' A
#
# COMPACT_ATOMS: atom_id res chain seq x y z
N MET A 1 6.61 -3.52 -8.45
CA MET A 1 5.35 -3.57 -7.71
C MET A 1 5.20 -2.48 -6.65
N LYS A 2 6.28 -2.11 -5.96
CA LYS A 2 6.20 -1.04 -4.95
C LYS A 2 5.63 0.26 -5.51
N ASP A 3 6.09 0.66 -6.67
CA ASP A 3 5.64 1.91 -7.26
C ASP A 3 4.15 1.87 -7.56
N GLN A 4 3.65 0.74 -8.02
CA GLN A 4 2.23 0.59 -8.33
C GLN A 4 1.38 0.66 -7.08
N VAL A 5 1.86 0.04 -6.00
CA VAL A 5 1.15 0.08 -4.71
C VAL A 5 1.10 1.51 -4.18
N LEU A 6 2.24 2.19 -4.22
CA LEU A 6 2.31 3.57 -3.74
C LEU A 6 1.43 4.49 -4.56
N GLN A 7 1.43 4.31 -5.88
CA GLN A 7 0.58 5.09 -6.76
C GLN A 7 -0.90 4.86 -6.45
N ALA A 8 -1.27 3.60 -6.22
CA ALA A 8 -2.66 3.28 -5.87
C ALA A 8 -3.09 3.99 -4.59
N MET A 9 -2.19 4.06 -3.61
CA MET A 9 -2.47 4.77 -2.37
C MET A 9 -2.65 6.27 -2.61
N HIS A 10 -1.79 6.85 -3.44
CA HIS A 10 -1.90 8.27 -3.79
C HIS A 10 -3.22 8.57 -4.49
N GLU A 11 -3.61 7.70 -5.40
CA GLU A 11 -4.84 7.89 -6.15
C GLU A 11 -6.07 7.73 -5.28
N ALA A 12 -5.99 6.88 -4.26
CA ALA A 12 -7.09 6.70 -3.33
C ALA A 12 -7.33 7.95 -2.48
N GLY A 13 -6.28 8.69 -2.20
CA GLY A 13 -6.36 9.92 -1.41
C GLY A 13 -6.78 9.70 0.04
N LYS A 14 -6.65 8.47 0.53
CA LYS A 14 -7.02 8.11 1.89
C LYS A 14 -6.29 6.84 2.28
N PRO A 15 -6.17 6.54 3.58
CA PRO A 15 -5.56 5.28 4.00
C PRO A 15 -6.32 4.08 3.44
N VAL A 16 -5.59 3.10 2.95
CA VAL A 16 -6.17 1.89 2.36
C VAL A 16 -5.49 0.66 2.94
N SER A 17 -6.22 -0.46 2.92
CA SER A 17 -5.65 -1.73 3.38
C SER A 17 -4.99 -2.45 2.22
N ALA A 18 -4.19 -3.48 2.56
CA ALA A 18 -3.55 -4.30 1.54
C ALA A 18 -4.59 -4.98 0.65
N GLY A 19 -5.73 -5.37 1.24
CA GLY A 19 -6.79 -5.99 0.45
C GLY A 19 -7.38 -5.04 -0.58
N GLU A 20 -7.54 -3.78 -0.21
CA GLU A 20 -8.06 -2.78 -1.13
C GLU A 20 -7.08 -2.53 -2.27
N VAL A 21 -5.78 -2.46 -1.96
CA VAL A 21 -4.76 -2.26 -2.98
C VAL A 21 -4.71 -3.48 -3.91
N THR A 22 -4.77 -4.67 -3.33
CA THR A 22 -4.77 -5.91 -4.12
C THR A 22 -5.92 -5.90 -5.12
N LYS A 23 -7.09 -5.52 -4.67
CA LYS A 23 -8.27 -5.48 -5.52
C LYS A 23 -8.14 -4.40 -6.60
N ALA A 24 -7.62 -3.24 -6.22
CA ALA A 24 -7.46 -2.13 -7.15
C ALA A 24 -6.47 -2.44 -8.26
N LEU A 25 -5.38 -3.13 -7.92
CA LEU A 25 -4.34 -3.47 -8.89
C LEU A 25 -4.61 -4.78 -9.61
N GLY A 26 -5.49 -5.60 -9.09
CA GLY A 26 -5.72 -6.93 -9.64
C GLY A 26 -4.49 -7.82 -9.51
N ALA A 27 -3.66 -7.57 -8.50
CA ALA A 27 -2.43 -8.30 -8.28
C ALA A 27 -2.59 -9.40 -7.23
N ASP A 28 -1.59 -10.26 -7.12
CA ASP A 28 -1.57 -11.29 -6.10
C ASP A 28 -1.39 -10.66 -4.73
N ARG A 29 -2.15 -11.14 -3.76
CA ARG A 29 -2.05 -10.63 -2.39
C ARG A 29 -0.62 -10.80 -1.84
N LYS A 30 0.02 -11.92 -2.17
CA LYS A 30 1.38 -12.17 -1.72
C LYS A 30 2.36 -11.11 -2.25
N VAL A 31 2.19 -10.74 -3.50
CA VAL A 31 3.04 -9.71 -4.11
C VAL A 31 2.78 -8.36 -3.46
N VAL A 32 1.53 -8.06 -3.20
CA VAL A 32 1.15 -6.81 -2.54
C VAL A 32 1.70 -6.77 -1.12
N ASP A 33 1.59 -7.87 -0.39
CA ASP A 33 2.13 -7.95 0.97
C ASP A 33 3.63 -7.71 1.00
N LYS A 34 4.35 -8.28 0.02
CA LYS A 34 5.79 -8.09 -0.09
C LYS A 34 6.11 -6.62 -0.37
N ALA A 35 5.34 -6.01 -1.27
CA ALA A 35 5.54 -4.60 -1.59
C ALA A 35 5.28 -3.72 -0.35
N PHE A 36 4.24 -4.04 0.41
CA PHE A 36 3.95 -3.33 1.64
C PHE A 36 5.10 -3.43 2.64
N ALA A 37 5.66 -4.64 2.78
CA ALA A 37 6.78 -4.84 3.69
C ALA A 37 7.98 -4.00 3.28
N GLU A 38 8.27 -3.94 1.99
CA GLU A 38 9.38 -3.14 1.49
C GLU A 38 9.14 -1.65 1.69
N LEU A 39 7.94 -1.19 1.38
CA LEU A 39 7.58 0.22 1.55
C LEU A 39 7.62 0.63 3.02
N LYS A 40 7.15 -0.24 3.90
CA LYS A 40 7.19 -0.02 5.33
C LYS A 40 8.63 0.09 5.82
N LYS A 41 9.49 -0.79 5.33
CA LYS A 41 10.90 -0.81 5.71
C LYS A 41 11.60 0.46 5.26
N GLU A 42 11.25 0.95 4.08
CA GLU A 42 11.83 2.18 3.55
C GLU A 42 11.24 3.44 4.17
N GLY A 43 10.14 3.29 4.89
CA GLY A 43 9.45 4.44 5.44
C GLY A 43 8.64 5.21 4.42
N ALA A 44 8.33 4.58 3.29
CA ALA A 44 7.55 5.24 2.23
C ALA A 44 6.06 5.27 2.54
N ILE A 45 5.60 4.43 3.44
CA ILE A 45 4.20 4.39 3.86
C ILE A 45 4.11 4.38 5.37
N VAL A 46 2.99 4.84 5.89
CA VAL A 46 2.74 4.86 7.33
C VAL A 46 1.36 4.28 7.58
N SER A 47 1.12 3.84 8.81
CA SER A 47 -0.16 3.29 9.21
C SER A 47 -0.81 4.25 10.22
N PRO A 48 -1.57 5.24 9.73
CA PRO A 48 -2.20 6.21 10.65
C PRO A 48 -3.32 5.59 11.47
N VAL A 49 -3.93 4.52 10.94
CA VAL A 49 -4.95 3.78 11.67
C VAL A 49 -4.69 2.30 11.48
N ARG A 50 -5.28 1.52 12.37
CA ARG A 50 -5.09 0.08 12.37
C ARG A 50 -5.53 -0.53 11.03
N CYS A 51 -4.68 -1.37 10.48
CA CYS A 51 -4.94 -2.10 9.23
C CYS A 51 -5.11 -1.21 8.00
N LYS A 52 -4.72 0.05 8.09
CA LYS A 52 -4.77 0.98 6.98
C LYS A 52 -3.39 1.57 6.75
N TRP A 53 -3.09 1.86 5.51
CA TRP A 53 -1.79 2.41 5.12
C TRP A 53 -1.99 3.60 4.19
N GLU A 54 -1.10 4.57 4.29
CA GLU A 54 -1.10 5.70 3.39
C GLU A 54 0.33 6.10 3.06
N PRO A 55 0.57 6.79 1.94
CA PRO A 55 1.91 7.27 1.63
C PRO A 55 2.38 8.22 2.72
N ALA A 56 3.67 8.11 3.08
CA ALA A 56 4.24 8.96 4.11
C ALA A 56 4.36 10.42 3.68
N LYS A 57 4.25 10.67 2.40
CA LYS A 57 4.30 12.03 1.86
C LYS A 57 2.98 12.43 1.26
#